data_5dda99e9690c92e8d5e216afdb7ea31c
#
_entry.id   5dda99e9690c92e8d5e216afdb7ea31c
#
_cell.length_a   1.000
_cell.length_b   1.000
_cell.length_c   1.000
_cell.angle_alpha   90.00
_cell.angle_beta   90.00
_cell.angle_gamma   90.00
#
_symmetry.space_group_name_H-M   'P 1'
#
loop_
_entity.id
_entity.type
_entity.pdbx_description
1 polymer ?
#
loop_
_entity_poly.entity_id
_entity_poly.type
_entity_poly.pdbx_seq_one_letter_code
_entity_poly.pdbx_strand_id
1 'polypeptide(L)'
;MAYDRIPIGRFSQITRLSRKALRLYDDRGILVPEVKELCTGYRYYTGPQIARGVSIKTLCGLGFSLPEITALLAAKDSHDTRTIRELFGERRAKIRSEVHRLQQIEAILNDEDAPLELIYMSPDNPVIKEIPPQRVVGKQGQGSYGETITRLMGDLCRQIFSPENQRNGLKVVGPFMTLYYDSDYREKDATIECAAPVTGRISLTDPAMEVRTIPGGTFLTLLFKGPHMGLHSAWTRIGAYAEEHGYIPTGPHREVYLSDPNEVAEEELLTELQIPVAPQSP
;
A
#
# COMPACT_ATOMS: atom_id res chain seq x y z
N MET A 1 -48.87 20.07 -13.67
CA MET A 1 -47.81 19.59 -14.58
C MET A 1 -47.56 18.13 -14.23
N ALA A 2 -47.84 17.21 -15.16
CA ALA A 2 -47.58 15.79 -14.94
C ALA A 2 -46.08 15.59 -14.87
N TYR A 3 -45.54 15.31 -13.67
CA TYR A 3 -44.18 14.87 -13.53
C TYR A 3 -44.03 13.57 -14.32
N ASP A 4 -43.13 13.58 -15.29
CA ASP A 4 -42.82 12.42 -16.14
C ASP A 4 -42.23 11.33 -15.25
N ARG A 5 -43.08 10.46 -14.69
CA ARG A 5 -42.71 9.41 -13.75
C ARG A 5 -42.01 8.28 -14.50
N ILE A 6 -40.70 8.20 -14.41
CA ILE A 6 -39.90 7.15 -15.04
C ILE A 6 -39.77 5.98 -14.06
N PRO A 7 -40.37 4.83 -14.35
CA PRO A 7 -40.25 3.65 -13.52
C PRO A 7 -38.78 3.19 -13.40
N ILE A 8 -38.37 2.64 -12.24
CA ILE A 8 -37.01 2.17 -11.98
C ILE A 8 -36.45 1.29 -13.09
N GLY A 9 -37.27 0.45 -13.72
CA GLY A 9 -36.83 -0.40 -14.84
C GLY A 9 -36.40 0.40 -16.06
N ARG A 10 -37.17 1.42 -16.44
CA ARG A 10 -36.84 2.30 -17.57
C ARG A 10 -35.69 3.25 -17.24
N PHE A 11 -35.66 3.77 -16.02
CA PHE A 11 -34.54 4.57 -15.53
C PHE A 11 -33.20 3.79 -15.53
N SER A 12 -33.25 2.52 -15.13
CA SER A 12 -32.12 1.59 -15.20
C SER A 12 -31.57 1.44 -16.63
N GLN A 13 -32.47 1.29 -17.60
CA GLN A 13 -32.09 1.19 -19.02
C GLN A 13 -31.43 2.48 -19.55
N ILE A 14 -32.00 3.64 -19.22
CA ILE A 14 -31.50 4.94 -19.65
C ILE A 14 -30.11 5.24 -19.05
N THR A 15 -29.97 5.05 -17.75
CA THR A 15 -28.75 5.40 -17.01
C THR A 15 -27.69 4.29 -17.02
N ARG A 16 -28.03 3.09 -17.50
CA ARG A 16 -27.23 1.88 -17.42
C ARG A 16 -26.78 1.51 -16.00
N LEU A 17 -27.54 1.93 -15.00
CA LEU A 17 -27.40 1.51 -13.62
C LEU A 17 -28.31 0.32 -13.36
N SER A 18 -27.83 -0.72 -12.70
CA SER A 18 -28.67 -1.88 -12.34
C SER A 18 -29.76 -1.47 -11.34
N ARG A 19 -30.89 -2.16 -11.34
CA ARG A 19 -31.97 -1.92 -10.35
C ARG A 19 -31.46 -2.14 -8.91
N LYS A 20 -30.51 -3.07 -8.71
CA LYS A 20 -29.87 -3.30 -7.42
C LYS A 20 -29.05 -2.09 -6.99
N ALA A 21 -28.25 -1.51 -7.90
CA ALA A 21 -27.49 -0.29 -7.64
C ALA A 21 -28.41 0.90 -7.34
N LEU A 22 -29.49 1.08 -8.09
CA LEU A 22 -30.46 2.15 -7.86
C LEU A 22 -31.12 2.06 -6.48
N ARG A 23 -31.43 0.85 -5.99
CA ARG A 23 -31.93 0.65 -4.63
C ARG A 23 -30.87 0.99 -3.58
N LEU A 24 -29.63 0.55 -3.78
CA LEU A 24 -28.53 0.90 -2.90
C LEU A 24 -28.29 2.41 -2.84
N TYR A 25 -28.42 3.11 -3.96
CA TYR A 25 -28.22 4.56 -4.03
C TYR A 25 -29.37 5.33 -3.37
N ASP A 26 -30.61 4.82 -3.46
CA ASP A 26 -31.76 5.32 -2.68
C ASP A 26 -31.51 5.14 -1.17
N ASP A 27 -31.17 3.94 -0.75
CA ASP A 27 -30.94 3.61 0.67
C ASP A 27 -29.75 4.41 1.28
N ARG A 28 -28.80 4.84 0.45
CA ARG A 28 -27.65 5.67 0.86
C ARG A 28 -27.81 7.17 0.59
N GLY A 29 -28.97 7.60 0.09
CA GLY A 29 -29.23 9.00 -0.20
C GLY A 29 -28.45 9.59 -1.38
N ILE A 30 -27.79 8.77 -2.20
CA ILE A 30 -26.95 9.21 -3.34
C ILE A 30 -27.83 9.62 -4.53
N LEU A 31 -28.87 8.81 -4.80
CA LEU A 31 -29.85 9.04 -5.84
C LEU A 31 -31.23 8.56 -5.35
N VAL A 32 -31.93 9.45 -4.68
CA VAL A 32 -33.26 9.17 -4.09
C VAL A 32 -34.34 9.35 -5.16
N PRO A 33 -35.22 8.36 -5.36
CA PRO A 33 -36.33 8.51 -6.31
C PRO A 33 -37.26 9.63 -5.87
N GLU A 34 -37.86 10.34 -6.85
CA GLU A 34 -38.83 11.40 -6.59
C GLU A 34 -40.09 10.87 -5.87
N VAL A 35 -40.52 9.67 -6.24
CA VAL A 35 -41.66 9.00 -5.62
C VAL A 35 -41.32 7.57 -5.30
N LYS A 36 -41.61 7.17 -4.05
CA LYS A 36 -41.57 5.78 -3.60
C LYS A 36 -42.98 5.42 -3.13
N GLU A 37 -43.60 4.49 -3.81
CA GLU A 37 -44.98 4.08 -3.56
C GLU A 37 -45.07 3.32 -2.21
N LEU A 38 -45.87 3.81 -1.29
CA LEU A 38 -45.93 3.30 0.08
C LEU A 38 -46.36 1.82 0.17
N CYS A 39 -47.31 1.42 -0.68
CA CYS A 39 -47.88 0.06 -0.64
C CYS A 39 -46.99 -0.98 -1.32
N THR A 40 -46.32 -0.62 -2.42
CA THR A 40 -45.55 -1.56 -3.25
C THR A 40 -44.06 -1.37 -3.12
N GLY A 41 -43.59 -0.25 -2.54
CA GLY A 41 -42.20 0.15 -2.51
C GLY A 41 -41.61 0.48 -3.89
N TYR A 42 -42.49 0.64 -4.92
CA TYR A 42 -42.04 0.89 -6.28
C TYR A 42 -41.47 2.31 -6.42
N ARG A 43 -40.39 2.44 -7.17
CA ARG A 43 -39.60 3.67 -7.28
C ARG A 43 -39.76 4.31 -8.63
N TYR A 44 -40.01 5.63 -8.62
CA TYR A 44 -40.13 6.45 -9.82
C TYR A 44 -39.16 7.61 -9.75
N TYR A 45 -38.48 7.86 -10.85
CA TYR A 45 -37.50 8.93 -11.05
C TYR A 45 -38.07 9.97 -12.03
N THR A 46 -37.35 11.10 -12.19
CA THR A 46 -37.72 12.18 -13.10
C THR A 46 -36.67 12.40 -14.18
N GLY A 47 -37.03 13.13 -15.25
CA GLY A 47 -36.08 13.50 -16.30
C GLY A 47 -34.79 14.17 -15.79
N PRO A 48 -34.89 15.20 -14.91
CA PRO A 48 -33.69 15.83 -14.31
C PRO A 48 -32.74 14.85 -13.57
N GLN A 49 -33.29 13.79 -12.98
CA GLN A 49 -32.47 12.78 -12.27
C GLN A 49 -31.67 11.88 -13.23
N ILE A 50 -32.01 11.83 -14.52
CA ILE A 50 -31.24 11.08 -15.52
C ILE A 50 -29.80 11.57 -15.57
N ALA A 51 -29.56 12.87 -15.61
CA ALA A 51 -28.20 13.43 -15.66
C ALA A 51 -27.38 13.03 -14.45
N ARG A 52 -27.97 13.01 -13.24
CA ARG A 52 -27.32 12.54 -12.02
C ARG A 52 -27.00 11.04 -12.09
N GLY A 53 -27.93 10.23 -12.56
CA GLY A 53 -27.73 8.79 -12.76
C GLY A 53 -26.61 8.48 -13.75
N VAL A 54 -26.55 9.20 -14.87
CA VAL A 54 -25.46 9.07 -15.86
C VAL A 54 -24.11 9.49 -15.25
N SER A 55 -24.08 10.60 -14.51
CA SER A 55 -22.85 11.04 -13.81
C SER A 55 -22.35 9.95 -12.85
N ILE A 56 -23.23 9.35 -12.04
CA ILE A 56 -22.86 8.24 -11.14
C ILE A 56 -22.27 7.07 -11.95
N LYS A 57 -22.93 6.67 -13.04
CA LYS A 57 -22.43 5.57 -13.88
C LYS A 57 -21.04 5.84 -14.44
N THR A 58 -20.81 7.06 -14.91
CA THR A 58 -19.51 7.49 -15.44
C THR A 58 -18.44 7.47 -14.35
N LEU A 59 -18.72 8.02 -13.17
CA LEU A 59 -17.78 8.04 -12.04
C LEU A 59 -17.45 6.61 -11.55
N CYS A 60 -18.45 5.71 -11.48
CA CYS A 60 -18.21 4.29 -11.22
C CYS A 60 -17.26 3.68 -12.27
N GLY A 61 -17.45 4.00 -13.55
CA GLY A 61 -16.59 3.53 -14.64
C GLY A 61 -15.17 4.04 -14.56
N LEU A 62 -14.96 5.20 -13.97
CA LEU A 62 -13.63 5.76 -13.67
C LEU A 62 -13.04 5.19 -12.37
N GLY A 63 -13.77 4.30 -11.68
CA GLY A 63 -13.30 3.60 -10.48
C GLY A 63 -13.35 4.43 -9.19
N PHE A 64 -14.17 5.46 -9.13
CA PHE A 64 -14.47 6.16 -7.87
C PHE A 64 -15.32 5.27 -6.96
N SER A 65 -15.00 5.26 -5.68
CA SER A 65 -15.80 4.62 -4.64
C SER A 65 -17.09 5.38 -4.37
N LEU A 66 -18.07 4.73 -3.73
CA LEU A 66 -19.34 5.39 -3.41
C LEU A 66 -19.19 6.64 -2.52
N PRO A 67 -18.33 6.65 -1.48
CA PRO A 67 -18.05 7.88 -0.72
C PRO A 67 -17.51 9.01 -1.60
N GLU A 68 -16.53 8.71 -2.47
CA GLU A 68 -15.95 9.70 -3.39
C GLU A 68 -17.00 10.22 -4.37
N ILE A 69 -17.88 9.36 -4.90
CA ILE A 69 -18.99 9.75 -5.76
C ILE A 69 -19.97 10.68 -5.02
N THR A 70 -20.28 10.37 -3.77
CA THR A 70 -21.15 11.23 -2.95
C THR A 70 -20.53 12.60 -2.75
N ALA A 71 -19.24 12.68 -2.42
CA ALA A 71 -18.50 13.92 -2.26
C ALA A 71 -18.46 14.73 -3.57
N LEU A 72 -18.20 14.08 -4.71
CA LEU A 72 -18.19 14.71 -6.02
C LEU A 72 -19.56 15.29 -6.42
N LEU A 73 -20.64 14.58 -6.12
CA LEU A 73 -21.98 15.06 -6.39
C LEU A 73 -22.36 16.25 -5.50
N ALA A 74 -22.00 16.20 -4.22
CA ALA A 74 -22.18 17.32 -3.29
C ALA A 74 -21.37 18.55 -3.72
N ALA A 75 -20.10 18.36 -4.08
CA ALA A 75 -19.25 19.42 -4.59
C ALA A 75 -19.80 20.03 -5.90
N LYS A 76 -20.35 19.21 -6.79
CA LYS A 76 -21.05 19.67 -8.00
C LYS A 76 -22.27 20.52 -7.64
N ASP A 77 -23.10 20.07 -6.71
CA ASP A 77 -24.34 20.75 -6.31
C ASP A 77 -24.03 22.09 -5.61
N SER A 78 -22.89 22.21 -4.90
CA SER A 78 -22.39 23.44 -4.26
C SER A 78 -21.46 24.29 -5.15
N HIS A 79 -21.20 23.88 -6.39
CA HIS A 79 -20.24 24.53 -7.30
C HIS A 79 -18.78 24.58 -6.74
N ASP A 80 -18.42 23.67 -5.86
CA ASP A 80 -17.07 23.54 -5.31
C ASP A 80 -16.13 22.84 -6.31
N THR A 81 -15.59 23.63 -7.21
CA THR A 81 -14.66 23.16 -8.24
C THR A 81 -13.32 22.73 -7.68
N ARG A 82 -12.94 23.19 -6.46
CA ARG A 82 -11.70 22.84 -5.80
C ARG A 82 -11.73 21.37 -5.36
N THR A 83 -12.72 20.98 -4.59
CA THR A 83 -12.92 19.58 -4.14
C THR A 83 -13.03 18.62 -5.33
N ILE A 84 -13.71 19.02 -6.41
CA ILE A 84 -13.79 18.20 -7.63
C ILE A 84 -12.39 17.95 -8.20
N ARG A 85 -11.55 19.00 -8.33
CA ARG A 85 -10.19 18.85 -8.88
C ARG A 85 -9.29 18.01 -7.98
N GLU A 86 -9.40 18.17 -6.67
CA GLU A 86 -8.64 17.40 -5.68
C GLU A 86 -8.95 15.90 -5.82
N LEU A 87 -10.22 15.50 -5.77
CA LEU A 87 -10.63 14.09 -5.89
C LEU A 87 -10.25 13.46 -7.25
N PHE A 88 -10.37 14.23 -8.35
CA PHE A 88 -9.89 13.74 -9.65
C PHE A 88 -8.35 13.65 -9.70
N GLY A 89 -7.65 14.55 -9.00
CA GLY A 89 -6.18 14.51 -8.85
C GLY A 89 -5.72 13.26 -8.12
N GLU A 90 -6.33 12.96 -6.98
CA GLU A 90 -6.05 11.76 -6.19
C GLU A 90 -6.33 10.48 -7.00
N ARG A 91 -7.47 10.42 -7.69
CA ARG A 91 -7.79 9.27 -8.54
C ARG A 91 -6.77 9.07 -9.66
N ARG A 92 -6.33 10.17 -10.28
CA ARG A 92 -5.28 10.13 -11.32
C ARG A 92 -3.96 9.63 -10.77
N ALA A 93 -3.57 10.06 -9.56
CA ALA A 93 -2.35 9.59 -8.91
C ALA A 93 -2.41 8.07 -8.64
N LYS A 94 -3.53 7.57 -8.11
CA LYS A 94 -3.75 6.12 -7.90
C LYS A 94 -3.65 5.33 -9.21
N ILE A 95 -4.24 5.84 -10.29
CA ILE A 95 -4.16 5.18 -11.61
C ILE A 95 -2.71 5.16 -12.13
N ARG A 96 -1.96 6.27 -12.00
CA ARG A 96 -0.56 6.31 -12.44
C ARG A 96 0.30 5.30 -11.68
N SER A 97 0.13 5.21 -10.37
CA SER A 97 0.83 4.22 -9.55
C SER A 97 0.52 2.79 -10.00
N GLU A 98 -0.76 2.49 -10.26
CA GLU A 98 -1.14 1.16 -10.73
C GLU A 98 -0.63 0.85 -12.15
N VAL A 99 -0.64 1.84 -13.05
CA VAL A 99 -0.04 1.68 -14.40
C VAL A 99 1.45 1.39 -14.28
N HIS A 100 2.18 2.13 -13.45
CA HIS A 100 3.61 1.89 -13.21
C HIS A 100 3.86 0.47 -12.68
N ARG A 101 3.10 0.05 -11.66
CA ARG A 101 3.18 -1.31 -11.12
C ARG A 101 2.94 -2.38 -12.19
N LEU A 102 1.92 -2.20 -13.03
CA LEU A 102 1.61 -3.15 -14.10
C LEU A 102 2.70 -3.19 -15.18
N GLN A 103 3.32 -2.05 -15.50
CA GLN A 103 4.45 -1.99 -16.42
C GLN A 103 5.68 -2.74 -15.90
N GLN A 104 5.94 -2.65 -14.60
CA GLN A 104 7.01 -3.43 -13.96
C GLN A 104 6.74 -4.94 -14.06
N ILE A 105 5.49 -5.36 -13.78
CA ILE A 105 5.10 -6.78 -13.94
C ILE A 105 5.27 -7.22 -15.41
N GLU A 106 4.82 -6.39 -16.35
CA GLU A 106 4.95 -6.69 -17.78
C GLU A 106 6.42 -6.83 -18.21
N ALA A 107 7.30 -5.94 -17.70
CA ALA A 107 8.72 -6.03 -17.97
C ALA A 107 9.33 -7.35 -17.47
N ILE A 108 8.98 -7.77 -16.26
CA ILE A 108 9.43 -9.07 -15.73
C ILE A 108 8.90 -10.25 -16.57
N LEU A 109 7.64 -10.21 -16.99
CA LEU A 109 7.02 -11.28 -17.77
C LEU A 109 7.52 -11.36 -19.22
N ASN A 110 8.06 -10.26 -19.73
CA ASN A 110 8.65 -10.20 -21.07
C ASN A 110 10.14 -10.59 -21.12
N ASP A 111 10.78 -10.74 -19.97
CA ASP A 111 12.13 -11.28 -19.88
C ASP A 111 12.06 -12.80 -20.08
N GLU A 112 12.76 -13.31 -21.09
CA GLU A 112 12.73 -14.75 -21.44
C GLU A 112 13.36 -15.63 -20.33
N ASP A 113 14.28 -15.06 -19.56
CA ASP A 113 15.00 -15.78 -18.50
C ASP A 113 14.31 -15.62 -17.13
N ALA A 114 13.53 -14.54 -16.90
CA ALA A 114 12.87 -14.28 -15.64
C ALA A 114 11.92 -15.42 -15.16
N PRO A 115 11.12 -16.08 -16.00
CA PRO A 115 10.35 -17.24 -15.57
C PRO A 115 11.22 -18.42 -15.12
N LEU A 116 12.40 -18.60 -15.74
CA LEU A 116 13.34 -19.62 -15.35
C LEU A 116 14.05 -19.23 -14.06
N GLU A 117 14.48 -17.99 -13.92
CA GLU A 117 15.06 -17.48 -12.67
C GLU A 117 14.06 -17.52 -11.51
N LEU A 118 12.79 -17.17 -11.74
CA LEU A 118 11.73 -17.25 -10.74
C LEU A 118 11.40 -18.69 -10.32
N ILE A 119 11.52 -19.67 -11.24
CA ILE A 119 11.15 -21.08 -10.99
C ILE A 119 12.35 -21.93 -10.62
N TYR A 120 13.51 -21.72 -11.26
CA TYR A 120 14.72 -22.55 -11.06
C TYR A 120 15.79 -21.92 -10.19
N MET A 121 15.58 -20.69 -9.73
CA MET A 121 16.37 -19.98 -8.74
C MET A 121 17.84 -20.39 -8.66
N SER A 122 18.72 -19.60 -9.28
CA SER A 122 20.17 -19.78 -9.14
C SER A 122 20.59 -19.51 -7.68
N PRO A 123 21.43 -20.32 -7.05
CA PRO A 123 21.70 -20.25 -5.63
C PRO A 123 22.79 -19.23 -5.31
N ASP A 124 22.45 -17.99 -5.17
CA ASP A 124 23.27 -17.15 -4.26
C ASP A 124 22.92 -17.64 -2.85
N ASN A 125 23.79 -18.43 -2.26
CA ASN A 125 23.51 -19.10 -0.99
C ASN A 125 23.36 -18.08 0.14
N PRO A 126 22.31 -18.21 0.97
CA PRO A 126 22.23 -17.46 2.22
C PRO A 126 23.47 -17.68 3.08
N VAL A 127 23.89 -16.67 3.81
CA VAL A 127 25.05 -16.71 4.71
C VAL A 127 24.67 -16.35 6.13
N ILE A 128 25.35 -16.96 7.10
CA ILE A 128 25.19 -16.59 8.50
C ILE A 128 26.08 -15.40 8.82
N LYS A 129 25.51 -14.38 9.47
CA LYS A 129 26.22 -13.20 9.96
C LYS A 129 25.88 -12.91 11.41
N GLU A 130 26.87 -12.44 12.16
CA GLU A 130 26.66 -11.79 13.46
C GLU A 130 26.39 -10.30 13.22
N ILE A 131 25.22 -9.83 13.62
CA ILE A 131 24.80 -8.44 13.48
C ILE A 131 24.78 -7.81 14.87
N PRO A 132 25.49 -6.69 15.10
CA PRO A 132 25.48 -6.03 16.39
C PRO A 132 24.12 -5.36 16.67
N PRO A 133 23.79 -5.12 17.95
CA PRO A 133 22.60 -4.34 18.28
C PRO A 133 22.72 -2.92 17.73
N GLN A 134 21.62 -2.36 17.26
CA GLN A 134 21.58 -1.05 16.59
C GLN A 134 20.58 -0.12 17.27
N ARG A 135 21.04 1.11 17.57
CA ARG A 135 20.15 2.16 18.01
C ARG A 135 19.45 2.76 16.79
N VAL A 136 18.13 2.68 16.77
CA VAL A 136 17.30 3.14 15.66
C VAL A 136 16.25 4.14 16.13
N VAL A 137 15.75 4.97 15.22
CA VAL A 137 14.44 5.58 15.30
C VAL A 137 13.51 4.77 14.41
N GLY A 138 12.34 4.42 14.93
CA GLY A 138 11.36 3.58 14.21
C GLY A 138 9.94 4.08 14.38
N LYS A 139 9.10 3.67 13.45
CA LYS A 139 7.65 3.86 13.48
C LYS A 139 6.96 2.57 13.05
N GLN A 140 6.07 2.07 13.89
CA GLN A 140 5.27 0.88 13.60
C GLN A 140 3.89 1.29 13.05
N GLY A 141 3.31 0.43 12.22
CA GLY A 141 1.98 0.58 11.69
C GLY A 141 1.40 -0.74 11.20
N GLN A 142 0.09 -0.73 10.93
CA GLN A 142 -0.62 -1.89 10.38
C GLN A 142 -1.24 -1.54 9.03
N GLY A 143 -1.31 -2.54 8.13
CA GLY A 143 -1.94 -2.41 6.82
C GLY A 143 -1.33 -3.32 5.75
N SER A 144 -1.60 -3.00 4.47
CA SER A 144 -0.96 -3.65 3.34
C SER A 144 0.52 -3.28 3.26
N TYR A 145 1.37 -4.20 2.79
CA TYR A 145 2.82 -4.00 2.78
C TYR A 145 3.23 -2.72 2.05
N GLY A 146 2.91 -2.58 0.78
CA GLY A 146 3.38 -1.47 -0.06
C GLY A 146 2.94 -0.09 0.44
N GLU A 147 1.65 0.09 0.75
CA GLU A 147 1.13 1.37 1.21
C GLU A 147 1.65 1.73 2.60
N THR A 148 1.74 0.74 3.49
CA THR A 148 2.19 0.96 4.87
C THR A 148 3.67 1.31 4.91
N ILE A 149 4.53 0.57 4.20
CA ILE A 149 5.96 0.86 4.12
C ILE A 149 6.19 2.25 3.53
N THR A 150 5.54 2.59 2.42
CA THR A 150 5.68 3.91 1.78
C THR A 150 5.30 5.05 2.74
N ARG A 151 4.21 4.89 3.46
CA ARG A 151 3.74 5.88 4.44
C ARG A 151 4.69 6.01 5.63
N LEU A 152 5.07 4.89 6.25
CA LEU A 152 5.95 4.87 7.42
C LEU A 152 7.34 5.41 7.08
N MET A 153 7.89 5.03 5.93
CA MET A 153 9.18 5.51 5.44
C MET A 153 9.16 7.02 5.18
N GLY A 154 8.10 7.53 4.57
CA GLY A 154 7.91 8.96 4.36
C GLY A 154 7.80 9.74 5.67
N ASP A 155 7.08 9.20 6.68
CA ASP A 155 6.99 9.81 8.00
C ASP A 155 8.36 9.84 8.69
N LEU A 156 9.10 8.74 8.62
CA LEU A 156 10.42 8.58 9.22
C LEU A 156 11.43 9.56 8.59
N CYS A 157 11.46 9.66 7.26
CA CYS A 157 12.32 10.61 6.55
C CYS A 157 11.99 12.07 6.93
N ARG A 158 10.71 12.45 6.99
CA ARG A 158 10.32 13.81 7.41
C ARG A 158 10.82 14.14 8.81
N GLN A 159 10.76 13.18 9.73
CA GLN A 159 11.21 13.39 11.10
C GLN A 159 12.73 13.47 11.18
N ILE A 160 13.45 12.53 10.57
CA ILE A 160 14.92 12.47 10.61
C ILE A 160 15.54 13.71 9.97
N PHE A 161 15.08 14.09 8.78
CA PHE A 161 15.63 15.20 8.01
C PHE A 161 14.98 16.56 8.35
N SER A 162 14.21 16.63 9.44
CA SER A 162 13.65 17.91 9.90
C SER A 162 14.77 18.91 10.25
N PRO A 163 14.55 20.24 10.03
CA PRO A 163 15.55 21.26 10.36
C PRO A 163 15.99 21.25 11.83
N GLU A 164 15.12 20.82 12.73
CA GLU A 164 15.43 20.69 14.16
C GLU A 164 16.43 19.57 14.41
N ASN A 165 16.18 18.38 13.84
CA ASN A 165 17.06 17.24 14.03
C ASN A 165 18.42 17.41 13.35
N GLN A 166 18.46 18.08 12.20
CA GLN A 166 19.72 18.44 11.56
C GLN A 166 20.55 19.40 12.45
N ARG A 167 19.92 20.39 13.06
CA ARG A 167 20.60 21.30 14.01
C ARG A 167 21.05 20.59 15.28
N ASN A 168 20.35 19.56 15.73
CA ASN A 168 20.69 18.73 16.88
C ASN A 168 21.84 17.75 16.60
N GLY A 169 22.41 17.72 15.40
CA GLY A 169 23.50 16.84 15.02
C GLY A 169 23.08 15.36 14.89
N LEU A 170 21.81 15.11 14.63
CA LEU A 170 21.35 13.75 14.29
C LEU A 170 22.03 13.29 13.01
N LYS A 171 22.53 12.05 13.02
CA LYS A 171 23.12 11.39 11.85
C LYS A 171 22.51 10.03 11.66
N VAL A 172 22.14 9.73 10.43
CA VAL A 172 21.86 8.37 9.98
C VAL A 172 23.20 7.67 9.79
N VAL A 173 23.36 6.50 10.39
CA VAL A 173 24.65 5.77 10.44
C VAL A 173 24.56 4.38 9.82
N GLY A 174 23.48 4.09 9.15
CA GLY A 174 23.26 2.83 8.45
C GLY A 174 22.04 2.89 7.54
N PRO A 175 21.80 1.85 6.76
CA PRO A 175 20.69 1.78 5.84
C PRO A 175 19.35 1.79 6.57
N PHE A 176 18.31 2.32 5.89
CA PHE A 176 16.93 2.16 6.32
C PHE A 176 16.51 0.71 6.24
N MET A 177 15.57 0.31 7.07
CA MET A 177 15.07 -1.07 7.10
C MET A 177 13.59 -1.14 7.40
N THR A 178 12.98 -2.23 6.97
CA THR A 178 11.64 -2.65 7.36
C THR A 178 11.72 -3.92 8.19
N LEU A 179 10.99 -3.97 9.30
CA LEU A 179 10.86 -5.13 10.18
C LEU A 179 9.44 -5.68 10.08
N TYR A 180 9.33 -7.00 9.96
CA TYR A 180 8.07 -7.74 9.85
C TYR A 180 7.86 -8.58 11.09
N TYR A 181 6.76 -8.36 11.80
CA TYR A 181 6.48 -8.96 13.11
C TYR A 181 5.56 -10.18 13.06
N ASP A 182 4.83 -10.33 11.95
CA ASP A 182 3.91 -11.45 11.78
C ASP A 182 4.67 -12.71 11.35
N SER A 183 4.26 -13.87 11.87
CA SER A 183 4.81 -15.18 11.49
C SER A 183 4.33 -15.64 10.12
N ASP A 184 3.17 -15.12 9.67
CA ASP A 184 2.52 -15.51 8.43
C ASP A 184 2.26 -14.28 7.55
N TYR A 185 2.13 -14.51 6.24
CA TYR A 185 1.76 -13.46 5.31
C TYR A 185 0.36 -12.90 5.59
N ARG A 186 0.25 -11.58 5.72
CA ARG A 186 -1.00 -10.85 5.94
C ARG A 186 -1.24 -9.82 4.85
N GLU A 187 -2.29 -9.97 4.09
CA GLU A 187 -2.59 -9.11 2.93
C GLU A 187 -2.91 -7.65 3.31
N LYS A 188 -3.63 -7.43 4.42
CA LYS A 188 -4.22 -6.11 4.74
C LYS A 188 -3.94 -5.58 6.14
N ASP A 189 -3.47 -6.40 7.03
CA ASP A 189 -3.31 -6.09 8.46
C ASP A 189 -1.92 -6.49 9.00
N ALA A 190 -0.92 -6.52 8.12
CA ALA A 190 0.45 -6.82 8.49
C ALA A 190 0.99 -5.79 9.47
N THR A 191 1.69 -6.26 10.50
CA THR A 191 2.38 -5.43 11.48
C THR A 191 3.79 -5.13 11.01
N ILE A 192 4.03 -3.91 10.61
CA ILE A 192 5.25 -3.46 9.94
C ILE A 192 5.86 -2.30 10.71
N GLU A 193 7.17 -2.28 10.81
CA GLU A 193 7.92 -1.14 11.31
C GLU A 193 8.96 -0.71 10.28
N CYS A 194 9.03 0.59 10.01
CA CYS A 194 10.17 1.18 9.31
C CYS A 194 11.11 1.81 10.32
N ALA A 195 12.41 1.58 10.18
CA ALA A 195 13.42 2.06 11.10
C ALA A 195 14.70 2.52 10.38
N ALA A 196 15.43 3.42 11.01
CA ALA A 196 16.73 3.90 10.54
C ALA A 196 17.75 3.93 11.69
N PRO A 197 18.96 3.38 11.50
CA PRO A 197 20.04 3.49 12.46
C PRO A 197 20.51 4.94 12.61
N VAL A 198 20.55 5.43 13.84
CA VAL A 198 20.86 6.83 14.11
C VAL A 198 21.83 7.00 15.28
N THR A 199 22.63 8.09 15.21
CA THR A 199 23.41 8.60 16.32
C THR A 199 23.10 10.08 16.57
N GLY A 200 23.50 10.58 17.73
CA GLY A 200 23.21 11.96 18.11
C GLY A 200 21.87 12.12 18.81
N ARG A 201 21.48 13.38 19.00
CA ARG A 201 20.26 13.77 19.70
C ARG A 201 19.13 13.90 18.70
N ILE A 202 17.98 13.28 18.99
CA ILE A 202 16.77 13.36 18.18
C ILE A 202 15.64 13.99 18.98
N SER A 203 14.90 14.89 18.34
CA SER A 203 13.60 15.42 18.79
C SER A 203 12.50 14.75 17.99
N LEU A 204 11.62 14.03 18.67
CA LEU A 204 10.46 13.41 18.05
C LEU A 204 9.23 14.30 18.23
N THR A 205 8.57 14.62 17.12
CA THR A 205 7.30 15.36 17.11
C THR A 205 6.10 14.43 16.92
N ASP A 206 6.32 13.26 16.33
CA ASP A 206 5.31 12.21 16.16
C ASP A 206 5.36 11.26 17.36
N PRO A 207 4.30 11.20 18.20
CA PRO A 207 4.24 10.31 19.37
C PRO A 207 4.23 8.82 19.04
N ALA A 208 3.98 8.45 17.76
CA ALA A 208 4.04 7.07 17.30
C ALA A 208 5.46 6.63 16.89
N MET A 209 6.44 7.53 16.96
CA MET A 209 7.85 7.21 16.72
C MET A 209 8.58 7.02 18.04
N GLU A 210 9.49 6.09 18.05
CA GLU A 210 10.36 5.84 19.20
C GLU A 210 11.84 5.68 18.82
N VAL A 211 12.70 5.98 19.79
CA VAL A 211 14.12 5.67 19.69
C VAL A 211 14.41 4.48 20.60
N ARG A 212 14.87 3.38 20.01
CA ARG A 212 15.14 2.15 20.75
C ARG A 212 16.37 1.43 20.20
N THR A 213 16.83 0.45 20.90
CA THR A 213 17.86 -0.46 20.41
C THR A 213 17.19 -1.75 19.94
N ILE A 214 17.34 -2.06 18.64
CA ILE A 214 16.97 -3.36 18.12
C ILE A 214 18.07 -4.37 18.47
N PRO A 215 17.70 -5.61 18.86
CA PRO A 215 18.69 -6.62 19.25
C PRO A 215 19.54 -7.03 18.05
N GLY A 216 20.81 -7.28 18.33
CA GLY A 216 21.72 -8.01 17.45
C GLY A 216 21.60 -9.51 17.67
N GLY A 217 22.48 -10.26 17.03
CA GLY A 217 22.56 -11.72 17.14
C GLY A 217 22.94 -12.37 15.83
N THR A 218 22.73 -13.67 15.76
CA THR A 218 23.00 -14.49 14.59
C THR A 218 21.84 -14.36 13.59
N PHE A 219 22.15 -13.99 12.37
CA PHE A 219 21.18 -13.82 11.29
C PHE A 219 21.54 -14.67 10.08
N LEU A 220 20.57 -15.35 9.52
CA LEU A 220 20.62 -15.85 8.17
C LEU A 220 20.33 -14.67 7.24
N THR A 221 21.22 -14.40 6.27
CA THR A 221 21.11 -13.24 5.39
C THR A 221 21.22 -13.64 3.92
N LEU A 222 20.50 -12.92 3.06
CA LEU A 222 20.55 -13.08 1.62
C LEU A 222 20.59 -11.70 0.96
N LEU A 223 21.57 -11.45 0.11
CA LEU A 223 21.63 -10.25 -0.70
C LEU A 223 20.79 -10.46 -1.96
N PHE A 224 19.88 -9.53 -2.22
CA PHE A 224 19.04 -9.49 -3.41
C PHE A 224 19.37 -8.24 -4.23
N LYS A 225 19.58 -8.41 -5.55
CA LYS A 225 19.73 -7.32 -6.50
C LYS A 225 18.54 -7.31 -7.44
N GLY A 226 17.85 -6.18 -7.54
CA GLY A 226 16.70 -6.01 -8.41
C GLY A 226 15.55 -5.23 -7.78
N PRO A 227 14.43 -5.08 -8.50
CA PRO A 227 13.26 -4.34 -8.04
C PRO A 227 12.61 -5.02 -6.81
N HIS A 228 12.04 -4.21 -5.92
CA HIS A 228 11.40 -4.71 -4.69
C HIS A 228 10.30 -5.76 -4.94
N MET A 229 9.70 -5.78 -6.13
CA MET A 229 8.73 -6.81 -6.51
C MET A 229 9.35 -8.22 -6.59
N GLY A 230 10.65 -8.33 -6.83
CA GLY A 230 11.39 -9.58 -6.88
C GLY A 230 11.72 -10.15 -5.49
N LEU A 231 11.57 -9.39 -4.41
CA LEU A 231 11.92 -9.80 -3.04
C LEU A 231 11.18 -11.05 -2.58
N HIS A 232 9.98 -11.31 -3.10
CA HIS A 232 9.24 -12.52 -2.76
C HIS A 232 10.01 -13.81 -3.09
N SER A 233 10.71 -13.85 -4.23
CA SER A 233 11.55 -14.99 -4.61
C SER A 233 12.73 -15.15 -3.65
N ALA A 234 13.36 -14.06 -3.27
CA ALA A 234 14.46 -14.07 -2.30
C ALA A 234 14.00 -14.51 -0.90
N TRP A 235 12.81 -14.10 -0.46
CA TRP A 235 12.20 -14.57 0.79
C TRP A 235 11.91 -16.08 0.75
N THR A 236 11.40 -16.61 -0.36
CA THR A 236 11.17 -18.05 -0.54
C THR A 236 12.49 -18.83 -0.42
N ARG A 237 13.56 -18.33 -1.03
CA ARG A 237 14.89 -18.97 -1.00
C ARG A 237 15.48 -19.02 0.40
N ILE A 238 15.52 -17.88 1.07
CA ILE A 238 16.10 -17.81 2.42
C ILE A 238 15.30 -18.64 3.42
N GLY A 239 13.96 -18.70 3.26
CA GLY A 239 13.08 -19.54 4.07
C GLY A 239 13.35 -21.03 3.84
N ALA A 240 13.38 -21.47 2.59
CA ALA A 240 13.71 -22.87 2.25
C ALA A 240 15.09 -23.29 2.78
N TYR A 241 16.08 -22.42 2.64
CA TYR A 241 17.41 -22.68 3.19
C TYR A 241 17.40 -22.82 4.73
N ALA A 242 16.63 -21.97 5.41
CA ALA A 242 16.48 -22.05 6.87
C ALA A 242 15.88 -23.41 7.29
N GLU A 243 14.83 -23.86 6.62
CA GLU A 243 14.19 -25.16 6.88
C GLU A 243 15.15 -26.33 6.60
N GLU A 244 15.83 -26.33 5.45
CA GLU A 244 16.75 -27.39 5.05
C GLU A 244 17.93 -27.55 6.02
N HIS A 245 18.41 -26.43 6.60
CA HIS A 245 19.57 -26.44 7.51
C HIS A 245 19.18 -26.39 8.99
N GLY A 246 17.89 -26.52 9.33
CA GLY A 246 17.41 -26.61 10.70
C GLY A 246 17.57 -25.31 11.49
N TYR A 247 17.42 -24.14 10.85
CA TYR A 247 17.40 -22.86 11.52
C TYR A 247 16.00 -22.48 11.94
N ILE A 248 15.83 -22.01 13.17
CA ILE A 248 14.54 -21.55 13.71
C ILE A 248 14.56 -20.03 13.80
N PRO A 249 13.61 -19.32 13.13
CA PRO A 249 13.47 -17.87 13.31
C PRO A 249 13.18 -17.49 14.77
N THR A 250 13.86 -16.46 15.28
CA THR A 250 13.80 -16.06 16.69
C THR A 250 13.24 -14.65 16.90
N GLY A 251 12.86 -13.94 15.82
CA GLY A 251 12.37 -12.58 15.93
C GLY A 251 11.91 -12.03 14.57
N PRO A 252 11.63 -10.72 14.49
CA PRO A 252 11.12 -10.11 13.29
C PRO A 252 12.13 -10.20 12.14
N HIS A 253 11.63 -10.58 10.98
CA HIS A 253 12.37 -10.56 9.72
C HIS A 253 12.66 -9.12 9.31
N ARG A 254 13.75 -8.89 8.57
CA ARG A 254 14.15 -7.54 8.14
C ARG A 254 14.48 -7.48 6.67
N GLU A 255 14.07 -6.40 6.04
CA GLU A 255 14.60 -5.94 4.76
C GLU A 255 15.47 -4.72 5.03
N VAL A 256 16.73 -4.77 4.64
CA VAL A 256 17.69 -3.69 4.81
C VAL A 256 18.04 -3.12 3.45
N TYR A 257 17.70 -1.86 3.21
CA TYR A 257 17.81 -1.20 1.91
C TYR A 257 19.21 -0.59 1.74
N LEU A 258 20.09 -1.30 1.04
CA LEU A 258 21.49 -0.91 0.87
C LEU A 258 21.70 0.14 -0.22
N SER A 259 20.75 0.31 -1.12
CA SER A 259 20.73 1.33 -2.17
C SER A 259 19.62 2.34 -1.95
N ASP A 260 19.85 3.60 -2.36
CA ASP A 260 18.81 4.61 -2.42
C ASP A 260 18.08 4.51 -3.77
N PRO A 261 16.74 4.29 -3.78
CA PRO A 261 15.97 4.19 -5.01
C PRO A 261 15.91 5.50 -5.82
N ASN A 262 16.36 6.62 -5.25
CA ASN A 262 16.49 7.89 -5.97
C ASN A 262 17.84 8.04 -6.67
N GLU A 263 18.83 7.19 -6.36
CA GLU A 263 20.21 7.29 -6.87
C GLU A 263 20.55 6.20 -7.86
N VAL A 264 19.85 5.05 -7.84
CA VAL A 264 20.12 3.91 -8.72
C VAL A 264 18.87 3.46 -9.47
N ALA A 265 19.05 2.78 -10.61
CA ALA A 265 17.94 2.16 -11.34
C ALA A 265 17.34 1.00 -10.52
N GLU A 266 16.08 0.67 -10.77
CA GLU A 266 15.34 -0.37 -10.00
C GLU A 266 16.03 -1.75 -10.09
N GLU A 267 16.64 -2.06 -11.23
CA GLU A 267 17.36 -3.31 -11.48
C GLU A 267 18.68 -3.39 -10.70
N GLU A 268 19.21 -2.25 -10.26
CA GLU A 268 20.45 -2.14 -9.49
C GLU A 268 20.21 -2.00 -7.98
N LEU A 269 18.96 -1.98 -7.54
CA LEU A 269 18.62 -1.92 -6.12
C LEU A 269 19.19 -3.11 -5.39
N LEU A 270 19.81 -2.85 -4.24
CA LEU A 270 20.36 -3.87 -3.35
C LEU A 270 19.57 -3.87 -2.04
N THR A 271 19.00 -5.03 -1.71
CA THR A 271 18.30 -5.26 -0.45
C THR A 271 18.89 -6.50 0.23
N GLU A 272 19.25 -6.40 1.49
CA GLU A 272 19.63 -7.55 2.28
C GLU A 272 18.44 -8.02 3.11
N LEU A 273 18.04 -9.28 2.89
CA LEU A 273 17.05 -9.97 3.72
C LEU A 273 17.76 -10.55 4.94
N GLN A 274 17.17 -10.42 6.12
CA GLN A 274 17.74 -10.87 7.37
C GLN A 274 16.69 -11.60 8.21
N ILE A 275 16.94 -12.85 8.54
CA ILE A 275 16.14 -13.67 9.46
C ILE A 275 16.99 -13.90 10.71
N PRO A 276 16.59 -13.39 11.90
CA PRO A 276 17.28 -13.77 13.14
C PRO A 276 17.02 -15.25 13.42
N VAL A 277 18.09 -16.02 13.65
CA VAL A 277 17.96 -17.47 13.76
C VAL A 277 18.70 -18.03 14.98
N ALA A 278 18.19 -19.15 15.48
CA ALA A 278 18.91 -20.04 16.37
C ALA A 278 19.05 -21.42 15.71
N PRO A 279 20.14 -22.17 16.02
CA PRO A 279 20.22 -23.55 15.58
C PRO A 279 19.12 -24.37 16.27
N GLN A 280 18.52 -25.29 15.52
CA GLN A 280 17.59 -26.25 16.09
C GLN A 280 18.34 -27.08 17.14
N SER A 281 17.87 -27.08 18.38
CA SER A 281 18.44 -27.94 19.40
C SER A 281 18.29 -29.41 18.99
N PRO A 282 19.35 -30.24 19.16
CA PRO A 282 19.32 -31.66 18.75
C PRO A 282 18.26 -32.48 19.51
#